data_82512ed10bebd4d18ccb337df51d82a0
#
_entry.id   82512ed10bebd4d18ccb337df51d82a0
#
_cell.length_a   1.000
_cell.length_b   1.000
_cell.length_c   1.000
_cell.angle_alpha   90.00
_cell.angle_beta   90.00
_cell.angle_gamma   90.00
#
_symmetry.space_group_name_H-M   'P 1'
#
loop_
_entity.id
_entity.type
_entity.pdbx_description
1 polymer ?
#
loop_
_entity_poly.entity_id
_entity_poly.type
_entity_poly.pdbx_seq_one_letter_code
_entity_poly.pdbx_strand_id
1 'polypeptide(L)'
;MKSKLMIVALSVLFLSSCNSNEEMTAENPEQTPQKQYSLGARLVDEETFNSYQKADLEALTLKFKGKSSEAAKVTLPSSYSIPSSTVGNQGGEGSCVAWATAYAAASSLERNFKGVTQSRSPEYVYNQIKVGTCSQGAYVTAGLNLIKNQGVCSWNEMPYTDTECSTQPNASQKSAASTHKFTSWGTVNKTDIAGVKNLLSMNLPIIIAVSVDDSFYNMGSTGWIWKAHSGQNYGGHAICVVGYDDSKQAFKVQNSWGSSWGSSGHFWIDYSFFAKTSNGAINECYVAYVQ
;
A
#
# COMPACT_ATOMS: atom_id res chain seq x y z
N MET A 1 43.22 7.10 93.82
CA MET A 1 41.75 7.20 93.74
C MET A 1 41.35 6.82 92.32
N LYS A 2 40.67 5.72 92.19
CA LYS A 2 39.96 5.10 91.04
C LYS A 2 40.64 5.07 89.67
N SER A 3 41.41 4.00 89.45
CA SER A 3 41.80 3.46 88.15
C SER A 3 40.58 3.05 87.29
N LYS A 4 40.58 3.38 85.99
CA LYS A 4 39.69 2.77 85.02
C LYS A 4 40.52 1.91 84.07
N LEU A 5 40.25 0.63 84.11
CA LEU A 5 40.79 -0.40 83.25
C LEU A 5 40.17 -0.28 81.81
N MET A 6 41.02 -0.21 80.81
CA MET A 6 40.60 -0.13 79.44
C MET A 6 40.85 -1.55 78.80
N ILE A 7 39.76 -2.20 78.45
CA ILE A 7 39.74 -3.49 77.77
C ILE A 7 39.86 -3.22 76.29
N VAL A 8 40.94 -3.74 75.66
CA VAL A 8 41.12 -3.70 74.19
C VAL A 8 40.52 -5.01 73.65
N ALA A 9 39.47 -4.87 72.87
CA ALA A 9 38.91 -6.00 72.13
C ALA A 9 39.57 -6.16 70.76
N LEU A 10 40.21 -7.25 70.51
CA LEU A 10 40.90 -7.61 69.23
C LEU A 10 39.84 -8.23 68.32
N SER A 11 39.45 -7.48 67.30
CA SER A 11 38.51 -7.96 66.26
C SER A 11 39.32 -8.66 65.16
N VAL A 12 39.09 -9.94 64.99
CA VAL A 12 39.61 -10.73 63.85
C VAL A 12 38.71 -10.53 62.65
N LEU A 13 39.20 -9.90 61.61
CA LEU A 13 38.53 -9.82 60.29
C LEU A 13 38.74 -11.11 59.53
N PHE A 14 37.67 -11.86 59.28
CA PHE A 14 37.61 -12.89 58.26
C PHE A 14 37.37 -12.25 56.93
N LEU A 15 38.32 -12.33 56.00
CA LEU A 15 38.17 -12.00 54.58
C LEU A 15 37.49 -13.20 53.89
N SER A 16 36.17 -13.13 53.68
CA SER A 16 35.48 -14.02 52.73
C SER A 16 35.63 -13.47 51.34
N SER A 17 36.44 -14.12 50.52
CA SER A 17 36.52 -13.89 49.08
C SER A 17 35.26 -14.50 48.44
N CYS A 18 34.24 -13.68 48.11
CA CYS A 18 33.19 -14.09 47.21
C CYS A 18 33.63 -13.78 45.78
N ASN A 19 33.92 -14.83 45.03
CA ASN A 19 34.11 -14.77 43.59
C ASN A 19 32.72 -14.73 42.93
N SER A 20 32.16 -13.54 42.71
CA SER A 20 30.95 -13.37 41.90
C SER A 20 31.35 -13.33 40.43
N ASN A 21 31.15 -14.45 39.74
CA ASN A 21 31.04 -14.42 38.28
C ASN A 21 29.79 -13.60 37.92
N GLU A 22 29.94 -12.34 37.65
CA GLU A 22 28.94 -11.58 36.93
C GLU A 22 28.96 -12.08 35.46
N GLU A 23 28.03 -12.99 35.16
CA GLU A 23 27.60 -13.19 33.77
C GLU A 23 27.07 -11.84 33.26
N MET A 24 27.87 -11.14 32.46
CA MET A 24 27.37 -10.06 31.63
C MET A 24 26.37 -10.67 30.66
N THR A 25 25.07 -10.62 31.02
CA THR A 25 24.00 -10.77 30.07
C THR A 25 24.16 -9.62 29.08
N ALA A 26 24.59 -9.95 27.87
CA ALA A 26 24.56 -9.00 26.76
C ALA A 26 23.09 -8.51 26.65
N GLU A 27 22.82 -7.27 27.05
CA GLU A 27 21.57 -6.59 26.76
C GLU A 27 21.41 -6.62 25.23
N ASN A 28 20.41 -7.37 24.81
CA ASN A 28 19.98 -7.38 23.41
C ASN A 28 19.64 -5.92 23.08
N PRO A 29 20.23 -5.28 22.05
CA PRO A 29 19.91 -3.89 21.72
C PRO A 29 18.39 -3.80 21.53
N GLU A 30 17.74 -3.00 22.37
CA GLU A 30 16.33 -2.68 22.24
C GLU A 30 16.05 -2.33 20.77
N GLN A 31 15.36 -3.24 20.07
CA GLN A 31 14.85 -2.93 18.74
C GLN A 31 13.87 -1.77 18.95
N THR A 32 14.26 -0.57 18.53
CA THR A 32 13.36 0.57 18.47
C THR A 32 12.07 0.12 17.81
N PRO A 33 10.89 0.31 18.45
CA PRO A 33 9.63 -0.15 17.88
C PRO A 33 9.51 0.40 16.47
N GLN A 34 9.49 -0.50 15.48
CA GLN A 34 9.32 -0.10 14.10
C GLN A 34 7.99 0.61 13.98
N LYS A 35 7.97 1.84 13.46
CA LYS A 35 6.74 2.62 13.29
C LYS A 35 5.77 1.80 12.42
N GLN A 36 4.76 1.21 13.05
CA GLN A 36 3.75 0.45 12.36
C GLN A 36 2.80 1.39 11.63
N TYR A 37 2.78 1.31 10.31
CA TYR A 37 1.83 2.04 9.47
C TYR A 37 0.52 1.26 9.36
N SER A 38 -0.61 1.96 9.27
CA SER A 38 -1.91 1.32 9.12
C SER A 38 -2.03 0.60 7.78
N LEU A 39 -2.60 -0.57 7.82
CA LEU A 39 -2.94 -1.41 6.69
C LEU A 39 -4.45 -1.36 6.45
N GLY A 40 -5.09 -2.41 5.91
CA GLY A 40 -6.55 -2.47 5.85
C GLY A 40 -7.12 -3.11 4.58
N ALA A 41 -6.31 -3.69 3.71
CA ALA A 41 -6.85 -4.50 2.63
C ALA A 41 -7.25 -5.88 3.18
N ARG A 42 -8.51 -6.22 3.03
CA ARG A 42 -9.02 -7.57 3.29
C ARG A 42 -8.82 -8.39 2.02
N LEU A 43 -7.87 -9.30 2.07
CA LEU A 43 -7.54 -10.14 0.93
C LEU A 43 -8.63 -11.19 0.72
N VAL A 44 -8.98 -11.44 -0.54
CA VAL A 44 -9.81 -12.58 -0.91
C VAL A 44 -8.91 -13.80 -1.18
N ASP A 45 -9.47 -14.98 -1.08
CA ASP A 45 -8.79 -16.20 -1.50
C ASP A 45 -8.62 -16.28 -3.03
N GLU A 46 -7.74 -17.16 -3.48
CA GLU A 46 -7.40 -17.31 -4.89
C GLU A 46 -8.60 -17.75 -5.74
N GLU A 47 -9.48 -18.61 -5.22
CA GLU A 47 -10.68 -19.06 -5.91
C GLU A 47 -11.64 -17.90 -6.14
N THR A 48 -11.90 -17.10 -5.11
CA THR A 48 -12.71 -15.88 -5.20
C THR A 48 -12.10 -14.90 -6.19
N PHE A 49 -10.79 -14.63 -6.12
CA PHE A 49 -10.12 -13.72 -7.05
C PHE A 49 -10.23 -14.20 -8.50
N ASN A 50 -10.04 -15.48 -8.74
CA ASN A 50 -10.13 -16.08 -10.08
C ASN A 50 -11.54 -16.11 -10.66
N SER A 51 -12.59 -15.97 -9.80
CA SER A 51 -13.99 -15.89 -10.22
C SER A 51 -14.37 -14.53 -10.81
N TYR A 52 -13.58 -13.47 -10.54
CA TYR A 52 -13.87 -12.13 -11.04
C TYR A 52 -13.59 -12.01 -12.54
N GLN A 53 -14.33 -11.10 -13.19
CA GLN A 53 -14.17 -10.82 -14.61
C GLN A 53 -12.73 -10.34 -14.88
N LYS A 54 -12.06 -10.99 -15.82
CA LYS A 54 -10.75 -10.57 -16.31
C LYS A 54 -10.89 -9.34 -17.21
N ALA A 55 -9.92 -8.43 -17.11
CA ALA A 55 -9.81 -7.32 -18.04
C ALA A 55 -9.45 -7.85 -19.43
N ASP A 56 -10.15 -7.38 -20.44
CA ASP A 56 -9.81 -7.64 -21.84
C ASP A 56 -8.72 -6.66 -22.29
N LEU A 57 -7.47 -7.10 -22.25
CA LEU A 57 -6.30 -6.29 -22.61
C LEU A 57 -6.31 -5.89 -24.08
N GLU A 58 -6.85 -6.72 -24.96
CA GLU A 58 -6.93 -6.42 -26.37
C GLU A 58 -7.96 -5.32 -26.63
N ALA A 59 -9.17 -5.45 -26.09
CA ALA A 59 -10.19 -4.40 -26.17
C ALA A 59 -9.73 -3.09 -25.56
N LEU A 60 -9.02 -3.12 -24.40
CA LEU A 60 -8.44 -1.91 -23.81
C LEU A 60 -7.34 -1.32 -24.70
N THR A 61 -6.48 -2.14 -25.29
CA THR A 61 -5.44 -1.67 -26.21
C THR A 61 -6.03 -1.03 -27.45
N LEU A 62 -7.04 -1.65 -28.04
CA LEU A 62 -7.77 -1.08 -29.19
C LEU A 62 -8.42 0.25 -28.80
N LYS A 63 -9.08 0.31 -27.64
CA LYS A 63 -9.76 1.52 -27.15
C LYS A 63 -8.80 2.69 -26.91
N PHE A 64 -7.68 2.46 -26.24
CA PHE A 64 -6.79 3.54 -25.78
C PHE A 64 -5.61 3.83 -26.72
N LYS A 65 -5.22 2.90 -27.59
CA LYS A 65 -4.15 3.11 -28.59
C LYS A 65 -4.62 3.10 -30.03
N GLY A 66 -5.86 2.72 -30.30
CA GLY A 66 -6.42 2.63 -31.65
C GLY A 66 -5.78 1.55 -32.53
N LYS A 67 -5.10 0.56 -31.95
CA LYS A 67 -4.44 -0.54 -32.64
C LYS A 67 -4.67 -1.84 -31.88
N SER A 68 -4.96 -2.95 -32.59
CA SER A 68 -5.01 -4.27 -31.97
C SER A 68 -3.61 -4.72 -31.53
N SER A 69 -3.54 -5.50 -30.46
CA SER A 69 -2.27 -6.02 -29.93
C SER A 69 -1.53 -6.93 -30.93
N GLU A 70 -2.25 -7.62 -31.81
CA GLU A 70 -1.67 -8.47 -32.86
C GLU A 70 -1.11 -7.67 -34.05
N ALA A 71 -1.68 -6.51 -34.37
CA ALA A 71 -1.29 -5.72 -35.54
C ALA A 71 -0.06 -4.83 -35.31
N ALA A 72 0.39 -4.68 -34.08
CA ALA A 72 1.63 -4.00 -33.74
C ALA A 72 2.31 -4.72 -32.58
N LYS A 73 3.54 -5.18 -32.77
CA LYS A 73 4.48 -5.26 -31.65
C LYS A 73 4.50 -3.87 -31.07
N VAL A 74 3.67 -3.63 -30.02
CA VAL A 74 3.66 -2.35 -29.33
C VAL A 74 5.03 -2.22 -28.70
N THR A 75 5.91 -1.43 -29.33
CA THR A 75 7.20 -1.09 -28.72
C THR A 75 6.90 -0.25 -27.50
N LEU A 76 7.01 -0.85 -26.33
CA LEU A 76 6.86 -0.14 -25.06
C LEU A 76 8.13 0.67 -24.78
N PRO A 77 8.02 1.87 -24.25
CA PRO A 77 9.21 2.59 -23.76
C PRO A 77 9.90 1.77 -22.66
N SER A 78 11.20 1.94 -22.50
CA SER A 78 11.97 1.26 -21.44
C SER A 78 11.60 1.72 -20.02
N SER A 79 10.95 2.89 -19.89
CA SER A 79 10.38 3.38 -18.64
C SER A 79 9.12 4.20 -18.91
N TYR A 80 8.20 4.17 -17.97
CA TYR A 80 6.97 4.95 -18.04
C TYR A 80 6.49 5.33 -16.64
N SER A 81 5.91 6.51 -16.48
CA SER A 81 5.29 6.95 -15.24
C SER A 81 4.00 7.70 -15.56
N ILE A 82 2.89 7.22 -15.03
CA ILE A 82 1.59 7.87 -15.18
C ILE A 82 1.61 9.19 -14.41
N PRO A 83 1.13 10.32 -14.99
CA PRO A 83 0.85 11.53 -14.23
C PRO A 83 -0.19 11.24 -13.15
N SER A 84 0.26 11.07 -11.91
CA SER A 84 -0.57 10.69 -10.77
C SER A 84 -0.85 11.87 -9.85
N SER A 85 -1.77 11.71 -8.88
CA SER A 85 -1.94 12.64 -7.77
C SER A 85 -0.68 12.70 -6.91
N THR A 86 -0.53 13.76 -6.12
CA THR A 86 0.50 13.82 -5.07
C THR A 86 0.28 12.66 -4.09
N VAL A 87 1.36 12.23 -3.43
CA VAL A 87 1.24 11.17 -2.42
C VAL A 87 0.53 11.72 -1.19
N GLY A 88 -0.51 11.00 -0.74
CA GLY A 88 -1.23 11.32 0.49
C GLY A 88 -0.85 10.41 1.66
N ASN A 89 -1.51 10.62 2.80
CA ASN A 89 -1.27 9.87 4.03
C ASN A 89 -2.59 9.39 4.63
N GLN A 90 -2.76 8.08 4.76
CA GLN A 90 -3.94 7.47 5.36
C GLN A 90 -3.97 7.56 6.90
N GLY A 91 -2.84 7.91 7.52
CA GLY A 91 -2.76 8.03 8.98
C GLY A 91 -3.06 6.72 9.71
N GLY A 92 -3.93 6.80 10.73
CA GLY A 92 -4.26 5.68 11.63
C GLY A 92 -5.35 4.73 11.14
N GLU A 93 -6.09 5.07 10.09
CA GLU A 93 -7.19 4.24 9.61
C GLU A 93 -6.77 3.09 8.67
N GLY A 94 -7.56 2.02 8.68
CA GLY A 94 -7.42 0.90 7.73
C GLY A 94 -7.93 1.21 6.32
N SER A 95 -7.70 2.41 5.81
CA SER A 95 -8.36 2.96 4.62
C SER A 95 -7.59 2.81 3.31
N CYS A 96 -6.51 2.02 3.28
CA CYS A 96 -5.62 1.87 2.11
C CYS A 96 -6.36 1.51 0.81
N VAL A 97 -7.44 0.73 0.88
CA VAL A 97 -8.28 0.40 -0.28
C VAL A 97 -8.85 1.66 -0.93
N ALA A 98 -9.41 2.56 -0.12
CA ALA A 98 -9.96 3.83 -0.63
C ALA A 98 -8.85 4.75 -1.18
N TRP A 99 -7.68 4.75 -0.54
CA TRP A 99 -6.53 5.49 -1.04
C TRP A 99 -6.04 4.95 -2.38
N ALA A 100 -5.97 3.63 -2.55
CA ALA A 100 -5.56 3.02 -3.81
C ALA A 100 -6.60 3.22 -4.91
N THR A 101 -7.90 3.00 -4.62
CA THR A 101 -8.97 3.04 -5.63
C THR A 101 -9.41 4.46 -5.97
N ALA A 102 -9.65 5.32 -4.97
CA ALA A 102 -10.13 6.70 -5.19
C ALA A 102 -8.97 7.68 -5.38
N TYR A 103 -8.11 7.82 -4.35
CA TYR A 103 -7.11 8.87 -4.36
C TYR A 103 -6.03 8.65 -5.42
N ALA A 104 -5.48 7.45 -5.57
CA ALA A 104 -4.45 7.18 -6.55
C ALA A 104 -5.06 6.86 -7.93
N ALA A 105 -5.87 5.80 -8.07
CA ALA A 105 -6.32 5.33 -9.37
C ALA A 105 -7.36 6.26 -10.01
N ALA A 106 -8.48 6.59 -9.33
CA ALA A 106 -9.52 7.42 -9.92
C ALA A 106 -9.01 8.82 -10.23
N SER A 107 -8.21 9.45 -9.34
CA SER A 107 -7.62 10.76 -9.63
C SER A 107 -6.67 10.73 -10.82
N SER A 108 -5.85 9.69 -10.96
CA SER A 108 -4.96 9.54 -12.11
C SER A 108 -5.74 9.36 -13.41
N LEU A 109 -6.77 8.51 -13.41
CA LEU A 109 -7.62 8.29 -14.57
C LEU A 109 -8.35 9.56 -15.00
N GLU A 110 -8.94 10.28 -14.06
CA GLU A 110 -9.65 11.52 -14.39
C GLU A 110 -8.72 12.63 -14.85
N ARG A 111 -7.52 12.72 -14.27
CA ARG A 111 -6.49 13.66 -14.74
C ARG A 111 -6.10 13.38 -16.18
N ASN A 112 -5.82 12.13 -16.51
CA ASN A 112 -5.28 11.76 -17.83
C ASN A 112 -6.34 11.70 -18.94
N PHE A 113 -7.61 11.42 -18.60
CA PHE A 113 -8.66 11.23 -19.62
C PHE A 113 -9.73 12.32 -19.63
N LYS A 114 -9.89 13.07 -18.52
CA LYS A 114 -10.93 14.11 -18.42
C LYS A 114 -10.36 15.49 -18.08
N GLY A 115 -9.02 15.62 -17.87
CA GLY A 115 -8.40 16.89 -17.50
C GLY A 115 -8.73 17.37 -16.08
N VAL A 116 -9.30 16.51 -15.23
CA VAL A 116 -9.67 16.86 -13.85
C VAL A 116 -8.45 16.76 -12.95
N THR A 117 -8.03 17.88 -12.38
CA THR A 117 -6.81 17.94 -11.55
C THR A 117 -7.04 17.72 -10.07
N GLN A 118 -8.28 17.84 -9.59
CA GLN A 118 -8.64 17.61 -8.20
C GLN A 118 -8.57 16.13 -7.85
N SER A 119 -7.94 15.82 -6.71
CA SER A 119 -7.91 14.45 -6.21
C SER A 119 -9.30 13.98 -5.76
N ARG A 120 -9.59 12.71 -5.96
CA ARG A 120 -10.82 12.06 -5.47
C ARG A 120 -10.69 11.72 -4.00
N SER A 121 -11.82 11.77 -3.30
CA SER A 121 -11.87 11.59 -1.84
C SER A 121 -11.77 10.13 -1.42
N PRO A 122 -10.73 9.73 -0.68
CA PRO A 122 -10.70 8.41 -0.04
C PRO A 122 -11.70 8.31 1.12
N GLU A 123 -12.02 9.41 1.81
CA GLU A 123 -13.04 9.50 2.86
C GLU A 123 -14.41 9.05 2.34
N TYR A 124 -14.82 9.62 1.19
CA TYR A 124 -16.07 9.29 0.54
C TYR A 124 -16.21 7.78 0.27
N VAL A 125 -15.12 7.14 -0.11
CA VAL A 125 -15.13 5.70 -0.40
C VAL A 125 -15.05 4.90 0.88
N TYR A 126 -14.08 5.18 1.76
CA TYR A 126 -13.84 4.35 2.94
C TYR A 126 -15.03 4.26 3.88
N ASN A 127 -15.65 5.40 4.18
CA ASN A 127 -16.77 5.46 5.12
C ASN A 127 -17.99 4.62 4.68
N GLN A 128 -18.10 4.33 3.37
CA GLN A 128 -19.16 3.53 2.81
C GLN A 128 -18.83 2.04 2.64
N ILE A 129 -17.52 1.68 2.56
CA ILE A 129 -17.10 0.30 2.24
C ILE A 129 -16.41 -0.43 3.39
N LYS A 130 -16.03 0.27 4.44
CA LYS A 130 -15.30 -0.34 5.56
C LYS A 130 -16.10 -1.49 6.18
N VAL A 131 -15.38 -2.49 6.64
CA VAL A 131 -15.96 -3.62 7.40
C VAL A 131 -15.77 -3.35 8.89
N GLY A 132 -16.87 -3.09 9.60
CA GLY A 132 -16.83 -2.85 11.05
C GLY A 132 -16.22 -1.49 11.44
N THR A 133 -15.15 -1.48 12.22
CA THR A 133 -14.51 -0.26 12.75
C THR A 133 -13.55 0.37 11.74
N CYS A 134 -13.06 1.60 12.02
CA CYS A 134 -12.13 2.32 11.16
C CYS A 134 -10.77 1.61 10.92
N SER A 135 -10.41 0.64 11.75
CA SER A 135 -9.17 -0.14 11.61
C SER A 135 -9.33 -1.47 10.87
N GLN A 136 -10.58 -1.93 10.62
CA GLN A 136 -10.84 -3.28 10.10
C GLN A 136 -10.80 -3.39 8.57
N GLY A 137 -10.58 -2.27 7.89
CA GLY A 137 -10.30 -2.25 6.46
C GLY A 137 -11.50 -2.53 5.55
N ALA A 138 -11.18 -2.84 4.28
CA ALA A 138 -12.18 -3.10 3.24
C ALA A 138 -11.63 -4.07 2.17
N TYR A 139 -12.52 -4.63 1.35
CA TYR A 139 -12.16 -5.38 0.15
C TYR A 139 -11.91 -4.42 -1.03
N VAL A 140 -10.92 -4.69 -1.88
CA VAL A 140 -10.63 -3.85 -3.05
C VAL A 140 -11.84 -3.76 -3.99
N THR A 141 -12.53 -4.88 -4.20
CA THR A 141 -13.73 -4.93 -5.04
C THR A 141 -14.88 -4.08 -4.53
N ALA A 142 -14.98 -3.85 -3.21
CA ALA A 142 -15.98 -2.94 -2.65
C ALA A 142 -15.71 -1.49 -3.09
N GLY A 143 -14.46 -1.03 -3.06
CA GLY A 143 -14.07 0.29 -3.56
C GLY A 143 -14.27 0.43 -5.07
N LEU A 144 -13.85 -0.57 -5.85
CA LEU A 144 -14.04 -0.60 -7.29
C LEU A 144 -15.52 -0.55 -7.69
N ASN A 145 -16.37 -1.33 -7.04
CA ASN A 145 -17.80 -1.38 -7.29
C ASN A 145 -18.51 -0.08 -6.86
N LEU A 146 -18.13 0.49 -5.72
CA LEU A 146 -18.69 1.76 -5.27
C LEU A 146 -18.42 2.85 -6.30
N ILE A 147 -17.16 3.01 -6.75
CA ILE A 147 -16.80 4.04 -7.73
C ILE A 147 -17.46 3.77 -9.09
N LYS A 148 -17.56 2.50 -9.52
CA LYS A 148 -18.26 2.14 -10.76
C LYS A 148 -19.76 2.49 -10.70
N ASN A 149 -20.43 2.20 -9.60
CA ASN A 149 -21.87 2.33 -9.49
C ASN A 149 -22.30 3.74 -9.10
N GLN A 150 -21.63 4.34 -8.13
CA GLN A 150 -22.00 5.60 -7.51
C GLN A 150 -21.10 6.76 -7.94
N GLY A 151 -19.81 6.50 -8.21
CA GLY A 151 -18.78 7.51 -8.43
C GLY A 151 -18.06 7.89 -7.14
N VAL A 152 -17.23 8.92 -7.23
CA VAL A 152 -16.47 9.45 -6.09
C VAL A 152 -16.33 10.98 -6.21
N CYS A 153 -16.69 11.72 -5.17
CA CYS A 153 -16.54 13.17 -5.12
C CYS A 153 -15.08 13.61 -4.95
N SER A 154 -14.81 14.89 -5.09
CA SER A 154 -13.47 15.44 -4.89
C SER A 154 -13.08 15.46 -3.41
N TRP A 155 -11.77 15.57 -3.17
CA TRP A 155 -11.23 15.84 -1.83
C TRP A 155 -11.84 17.08 -1.19
N ASN A 156 -12.06 18.15 -1.97
CA ASN A 156 -12.59 19.40 -1.44
C ASN A 156 -14.05 19.29 -0.97
N GLU A 157 -14.82 18.39 -1.54
CA GLU A 157 -16.21 18.13 -1.15
C GLU A 157 -16.33 17.25 0.08
N MET A 158 -15.41 16.29 0.24
CA MET A 158 -15.33 15.42 1.43
C MET A 158 -13.85 15.18 1.76
N PRO A 159 -13.21 16.10 2.52
CA PRO A 159 -11.83 15.97 2.93
C PRO A 159 -11.61 14.73 3.80
N TYR A 160 -10.44 14.09 3.64
CA TYR A 160 -10.08 12.93 4.44
C TYR A 160 -9.68 13.35 5.86
N THR A 161 -10.15 12.57 6.81
CA THR A 161 -9.66 12.56 8.20
C THR A 161 -9.22 11.14 8.56
N ASP A 162 -8.29 11.00 9.49
CA ASP A 162 -7.86 9.68 9.98
C ASP A 162 -8.35 9.39 11.40
N THR A 163 -9.34 10.15 11.85
CA THR A 163 -9.86 10.11 13.24
C THR A 163 -11.26 9.53 13.34
N GLU A 164 -12.01 9.50 12.25
CA GLU A 164 -13.37 8.95 12.23
C GLU A 164 -13.79 8.52 10.82
N CYS A 165 -14.53 7.46 10.69
CA CYS A 165 -14.96 6.86 9.43
C CYS A 165 -16.47 6.61 9.40
N SER A 166 -17.24 7.23 10.29
CA SER A 166 -18.68 6.99 10.41
C SER A 166 -19.52 7.92 9.55
N THR A 167 -19.00 9.13 9.25
CA THR A 167 -19.71 10.15 8.49
C THR A 167 -20.03 9.67 7.08
N GLN A 168 -21.32 9.57 6.77
CA GLN A 168 -21.78 9.16 5.44
C GLN A 168 -21.91 10.34 4.50
N PRO A 169 -21.60 10.18 3.19
CA PRO A 169 -21.78 11.23 2.22
C PRO A 169 -23.21 11.74 2.16
N ASN A 170 -23.38 13.06 2.16
CA ASN A 170 -24.67 13.71 1.99
C ASN A 170 -25.14 13.72 0.52
N ALA A 171 -26.35 14.22 0.27
CA ALA A 171 -26.95 14.23 -1.07
C ALA A 171 -26.13 15.07 -2.08
N SER A 172 -25.54 16.19 -1.65
CA SER A 172 -24.71 17.04 -2.51
C SER A 172 -23.41 16.31 -2.93
N GLN A 173 -22.73 15.67 -1.98
CA GLN A 173 -21.52 14.89 -2.24
C GLN A 173 -21.80 13.69 -3.16
N LYS A 174 -22.94 13.01 -2.99
CA LYS A 174 -23.38 11.91 -3.88
C LYS A 174 -23.72 12.42 -5.29
N SER A 175 -24.35 13.58 -5.37
CA SER A 175 -24.63 14.23 -6.66
C SER A 175 -23.34 14.58 -7.39
N ALA A 176 -22.36 15.21 -6.70
CA ALA A 176 -21.05 15.51 -7.25
C ALA A 176 -20.30 14.26 -7.70
N ALA A 177 -20.35 13.18 -6.91
CA ALA A 177 -19.71 11.91 -7.26
C ALA A 177 -20.27 11.27 -8.54
N SER A 178 -21.54 11.50 -8.88
CA SER A 178 -22.28 10.77 -9.92
C SER A 178 -21.67 10.85 -11.33
N THR A 179 -20.88 11.87 -11.61
CA THR A 179 -20.19 12.08 -12.90
C THR A 179 -18.74 11.56 -12.91
N HIS A 180 -18.26 11.09 -11.77
CA HIS A 180 -16.90 10.64 -11.54
C HIS A 180 -16.83 9.14 -11.28
N LYS A 181 -17.26 8.36 -12.26
CA LYS A 181 -17.39 6.90 -12.20
C LYS A 181 -16.31 6.21 -13.00
N PHE A 182 -15.92 5.02 -12.54
CA PHE A 182 -15.30 4.05 -13.43
C PHE A 182 -16.34 3.55 -14.44
N THR A 183 -15.95 3.43 -15.69
CA THR A 183 -16.77 2.75 -16.70
C THR A 183 -16.87 1.27 -16.39
N SER A 184 -15.71 0.66 -16.09
CA SER A 184 -15.61 -0.73 -15.67
C SER A 184 -14.27 -1.00 -14.97
N TRP A 185 -14.13 -2.21 -14.46
CA TRP A 185 -12.90 -2.77 -13.92
C TRP A 185 -12.82 -4.28 -14.19
N GLY A 186 -11.61 -4.84 -14.11
CA GLY A 186 -11.38 -6.27 -14.21
C GLY A 186 -10.07 -6.68 -13.56
N THR A 187 -9.87 -7.99 -13.36
CA THR A 187 -8.62 -8.54 -12.86
C THR A 187 -7.56 -8.57 -13.95
N VAL A 188 -6.31 -8.43 -13.54
CA VAL A 188 -5.13 -8.45 -14.41
C VAL A 188 -4.26 -9.65 -14.06
N ASN A 189 -3.78 -10.36 -15.07
CA ASN A 189 -2.81 -11.43 -14.86
C ASN A 189 -1.45 -10.84 -14.47
N LYS A 190 -1.07 -10.99 -13.22
CA LYS A 190 0.20 -10.50 -12.67
C LYS A 190 1.45 -11.14 -13.31
N THR A 191 1.32 -12.33 -13.92
CA THR A 191 2.44 -13.00 -14.59
C THR A 191 2.72 -12.44 -15.99
N ASP A 192 1.77 -11.70 -16.57
CA ASP A 192 1.94 -11.00 -17.85
C ASP A 192 2.55 -9.59 -17.63
N ILE A 193 3.85 -9.56 -17.38
CA ILE A 193 4.60 -8.30 -17.19
C ILE A 193 4.44 -7.35 -18.38
N ALA A 194 4.41 -7.88 -19.61
CA ALA A 194 4.24 -7.07 -20.80
C ALA A 194 2.84 -6.46 -20.88
N GLY A 195 1.80 -7.22 -20.54
CA GLY A 195 0.43 -6.74 -20.43
C GLY A 195 0.27 -5.66 -19.37
N VAL A 196 0.86 -5.84 -18.17
CA VAL A 196 0.87 -4.81 -17.11
C VAL A 196 1.56 -3.53 -17.59
N LYS A 197 2.74 -3.62 -18.21
CA LYS A 197 3.45 -2.47 -18.80
C LYS A 197 2.62 -1.80 -19.90
N ASN A 198 1.92 -2.58 -20.71
CA ASN A 198 1.04 -2.06 -21.75
C ASN A 198 -0.11 -1.23 -21.16
N LEU A 199 -0.78 -1.73 -20.12
CA LEU A 199 -1.82 -1.00 -19.39
C LEU A 199 -1.28 0.33 -18.81
N LEU A 200 -0.15 0.29 -18.13
CA LEU A 200 0.49 1.49 -17.58
C LEU A 200 0.83 2.51 -18.67
N SER A 201 1.35 2.06 -19.83
CA SER A 201 1.66 2.94 -20.97
C SER A 201 0.43 3.56 -21.65
N MET A 202 -0.76 3.08 -21.30
CA MET A 202 -2.06 3.68 -21.67
C MET A 202 -2.63 4.61 -20.59
N ASN A 203 -1.84 4.99 -19.59
CA ASN A 203 -2.28 5.75 -18.41
C ASN A 203 -3.35 5.02 -17.57
N LEU A 204 -3.37 3.69 -17.60
CA LEU A 204 -4.24 2.87 -16.76
C LEU A 204 -3.45 2.37 -15.54
N PRO A 205 -3.64 2.97 -14.36
CA PRO A 205 -2.96 2.52 -13.15
C PRO A 205 -3.49 1.17 -12.69
N ILE A 206 -2.62 0.37 -12.07
CA ILE A 206 -2.97 -0.97 -11.59
C ILE A 206 -3.12 -0.94 -10.07
N ILE A 207 -4.28 -1.31 -9.59
CA ILE A 207 -4.56 -1.43 -8.15
C ILE A 207 -4.18 -2.84 -7.73
N ILE A 208 -3.31 -2.95 -6.72
CA ILE A 208 -2.86 -4.24 -6.19
C ILE A 208 -3.16 -4.34 -4.70
N ALA A 209 -3.46 -5.56 -4.25
CA ALA A 209 -3.45 -5.89 -2.83
C ALA A 209 -2.32 -6.88 -2.55
N VAL A 210 -1.60 -6.64 -1.47
CA VAL A 210 -0.38 -7.34 -1.08
C VAL A 210 -0.43 -7.77 0.37
N SER A 211 0.31 -8.83 0.74
CA SER A 211 0.61 -9.16 2.13
C SER A 211 1.86 -8.44 2.56
N VAL A 212 1.78 -7.63 3.61
CA VAL A 212 2.91 -6.85 4.15
C VAL A 212 3.63 -7.66 5.21
N ASP A 213 4.95 -7.70 5.13
CA ASP A 213 5.84 -8.36 6.08
C ASP A 213 7.05 -7.47 6.47
N ASP A 214 7.98 -8.01 7.24
CA ASP A 214 9.18 -7.29 7.65
C ASP A 214 10.00 -6.78 6.46
N SER A 215 10.04 -7.53 5.35
CA SER A 215 10.76 -7.11 4.15
C SER A 215 10.18 -5.86 3.51
N PHE A 216 8.86 -5.68 3.59
CA PHE A 216 8.18 -4.48 3.11
C PHE A 216 8.57 -3.25 3.94
N TYR A 217 8.61 -3.38 5.26
CA TYR A 217 9.02 -2.29 6.15
C TYR A 217 10.51 -1.95 6.02
N ASN A 218 11.35 -2.94 5.70
CA ASN A 218 12.81 -2.81 5.64
C ASN A 218 13.36 -2.50 4.23
N MET A 219 12.49 -2.18 3.25
CA MET A 219 12.90 -1.89 1.86
C MET A 219 13.91 -0.73 1.72
N GLY A 220 14.04 0.14 2.71
CA GLY A 220 15.03 1.21 2.69
C GLY A 220 16.46 0.71 2.47
N SER A 221 16.79 -0.46 3.03
CA SER A 221 18.09 -1.13 2.88
C SER A 221 18.37 -1.63 1.44
N THR A 222 17.31 -1.81 0.63
CA THR A 222 17.40 -2.29 -0.76
C THR A 222 17.15 -1.18 -1.79
N GLY A 223 17.26 0.09 -1.39
CA GLY A 223 16.99 1.24 -2.25
C GLY A 223 15.50 1.35 -2.65
N TRP A 224 14.61 0.93 -1.76
CA TRP A 224 13.15 0.94 -1.94
C TRP A 224 12.67 0.03 -3.08
N ILE A 225 13.35 -1.11 -3.28
CA ILE A 225 12.90 -2.15 -4.22
C ILE A 225 12.53 -3.41 -3.43
N TRP A 226 11.25 -3.78 -3.45
CA TRP A 226 10.73 -4.99 -2.81
C TRP A 226 10.95 -6.21 -3.72
N LYS A 227 11.70 -7.22 -3.22
CA LYS A 227 12.18 -8.35 -4.03
C LYS A 227 11.80 -9.72 -3.48
N ALA A 228 11.42 -9.82 -2.22
CA ALA A 228 11.10 -11.07 -1.57
C ALA A 228 10.30 -10.83 -0.29
N HIS A 229 9.58 -11.85 0.17
CA HIS A 229 9.01 -11.90 1.51
C HIS A 229 10.04 -12.40 2.52
N SER A 230 10.03 -11.81 3.71
CA SER A 230 10.76 -12.31 4.87
C SER A 230 10.18 -11.79 6.18
N GLY A 231 10.29 -12.60 7.24
CA GLY A 231 9.88 -12.23 8.58
C GLY A 231 8.36 -12.36 8.84
N GLN A 232 7.87 -11.55 9.77
CA GLN A 232 6.49 -11.60 10.24
C GLN A 232 5.53 -10.96 9.21
N ASN A 233 4.35 -11.58 9.02
CA ASN A 233 3.26 -11.01 8.22
C ASN A 233 2.38 -10.10 9.12
N TYR A 234 2.09 -8.89 8.64
CA TYR A 234 1.30 -7.87 9.34
C TYR A 234 -0.10 -7.69 8.78
N GLY A 235 -0.42 -8.31 7.64
CA GLY A 235 -1.74 -8.24 6.99
C GLY A 235 -1.73 -7.62 5.61
N GLY A 236 -2.93 -7.35 5.11
CA GLY A 236 -3.13 -6.88 3.74
C GLY A 236 -3.05 -5.36 3.58
N HIS A 237 -2.46 -4.92 2.47
CA HIS A 237 -2.35 -3.52 2.08
C HIS A 237 -2.74 -3.33 0.62
N ALA A 238 -3.44 -2.25 0.30
CA ALA A 238 -3.80 -1.90 -1.07
C ALA A 238 -3.03 -0.64 -1.51
N ILE A 239 -2.43 -0.71 -2.69
CA ILE A 239 -1.54 0.30 -3.26
C ILE A 239 -1.74 0.39 -4.78
N CYS A 240 -1.15 1.40 -5.42
CA CYS A 240 -1.36 1.67 -6.82
C CYS A 240 -0.06 1.67 -7.62
N VAL A 241 0.06 0.79 -8.62
CA VAL A 241 1.18 0.78 -9.58
C VAL A 241 0.95 1.90 -10.58
N VAL A 242 1.92 2.80 -10.68
CA VAL A 242 1.83 4.02 -11.49
C VAL A 242 2.94 4.15 -12.53
N GLY A 243 3.73 3.12 -12.71
CA GLY A 243 4.80 3.15 -13.72
C GLY A 243 5.70 1.93 -13.68
N TYR A 244 6.75 1.97 -14.48
CA TYR A 244 7.78 0.94 -14.54
C TYR A 244 9.11 1.50 -15.05
N ASP A 245 10.19 0.77 -14.78
CA ASP A 245 11.54 1.11 -15.26
C ASP A 245 12.32 -0.19 -15.52
N ASP A 246 12.64 -0.46 -16.80
CA ASP A 246 13.36 -1.65 -17.21
C ASP A 246 14.82 -1.65 -16.76
N SER A 247 15.42 -0.50 -16.52
CA SER A 247 16.75 -0.43 -15.94
C SER A 247 16.80 -0.93 -14.50
N LYS A 248 15.67 -0.83 -13.79
CA LYS A 248 15.47 -1.34 -12.44
C LYS A 248 14.85 -2.73 -12.41
N GLN A 249 14.32 -3.21 -13.56
CA GLN A 249 13.50 -4.41 -13.66
C GLN A 249 12.34 -4.39 -12.64
N ALA A 250 11.65 -3.23 -12.50
CA ALA A 250 10.68 -3.02 -11.44
C ALA A 250 9.51 -2.11 -11.84
N PHE A 251 8.36 -2.35 -11.19
CA PHE A 251 7.19 -1.49 -11.23
C PHE A 251 7.28 -0.41 -10.16
N LYS A 252 6.95 0.84 -10.53
CA LYS A 252 6.83 1.97 -9.61
C LYS A 252 5.46 1.96 -8.94
N VAL A 253 5.43 2.06 -7.62
CA VAL A 253 4.22 1.99 -6.81
C VAL A 253 4.06 3.25 -5.98
N GLN A 254 2.86 3.83 -6.00
CA GLN A 254 2.45 4.91 -5.10
C GLN A 254 1.83 4.30 -3.85
N ASN A 255 2.38 4.66 -2.68
CA ASN A 255 1.85 4.28 -1.36
C ASN A 255 0.98 5.41 -0.78
N SER A 256 0.35 5.15 0.36
CA SER A 256 -0.52 6.06 1.11
C SER A 256 -0.01 6.35 2.54
N TRP A 257 1.31 6.40 2.73
CA TRP A 257 1.94 6.66 4.03
C TRP A 257 2.71 7.99 4.08
N GLY A 258 2.31 8.93 3.22
CA GLY A 258 2.91 10.25 3.12
C GLY A 258 4.19 10.28 2.29
N SER A 259 4.58 11.49 1.87
CA SER A 259 5.75 11.71 1.01
C SER A 259 7.09 11.54 1.75
N SER A 260 7.10 11.50 3.07
CA SER A 260 8.30 11.22 3.88
C SER A 260 8.65 9.73 3.95
N TRP A 261 7.73 8.84 3.59
CA TRP A 261 7.97 7.41 3.50
C TRP A 261 8.52 7.04 2.11
N GLY A 262 9.38 6.05 2.06
CA GLY A 262 9.88 5.55 0.78
C GLY A 262 10.68 6.56 -0.02
N SER A 263 10.69 6.43 -1.32
CA SER A 263 11.24 7.41 -2.26
C SER A 263 10.16 8.44 -2.60
N SER A 264 9.99 9.45 -1.75
CA SER A 264 8.92 10.47 -1.87
C SER A 264 7.52 9.85 -1.94
N GLY A 265 7.22 8.89 -1.05
CA GLY A 265 5.96 8.19 -0.97
C GLY A 265 5.79 7.06 -1.99
N HIS A 266 6.84 6.74 -2.73
CA HIS A 266 6.87 5.65 -3.71
C HIS A 266 7.90 4.60 -3.33
N PHE A 267 7.75 3.42 -3.93
CA PHE A 267 8.71 2.33 -3.91
C PHE A 267 8.62 1.54 -5.20
N TRP A 268 9.42 0.50 -5.33
CA TRP A 268 9.46 -0.37 -6.50
C TRP A 268 9.16 -1.80 -6.12
N ILE A 269 8.53 -2.56 -7.02
CA ILE A 269 8.39 -4.02 -6.89
C ILE A 269 9.13 -4.65 -8.06
N ASP A 270 10.09 -5.52 -7.78
CA ASP A 270 10.82 -6.30 -8.78
C ASP A 270 9.85 -7.09 -9.67
N TYR A 271 10.08 -7.13 -10.98
CA TYR A 271 9.18 -7.81 -11.93
C TYR A 271 9.01 -9.30 -11.62
N SER A 272 10.10 -9.98 -11.26
CA SER A 272 10.04 -11.40 -10.95
C SER A 272 9.26 -11.69 -9.68
N PHE A 273 9.39 -10.82 -8.68
CA PHE A 273 8.64 -10.90 -7.44
C PHE A 273 7.17 -10.51 -7.61
N PHE A 274 6.88 -9.54 -8.47
CA PHE A 274 5.52 -9.17 -8.88
C PHE A 274 4.80 -10.33 -9.58
N ALA A 275 5.47 -10.97 -10.55
CA ALA A 275 4.92 -12.07 -11.35
C ALA A 275 4.82 -13.40 -10.60
N LYS A 276 5.46 -13.54 -9.46
CA LYS A 276 5.56 -14.80 -8.73
C LYS A 276 4.19 -15.31 -8.27
N THR A 277 3.86 -16.55 -8.60
CA THR A 277 2.54 -17.13 -8.29
C THR A 277 2.45 -17.70 -6.88
N SER A 278 3.55 -18.21 -6.35
CA SER A 278 3.63 -18.72 -4.98
C SER A 278 4.60 -17.90 -4.16
N ASN A 279 4.18 -17.44 -3.00
CA ASN A 279 4.99 -16.57 -2.12
C ASN A 279 5.53 -15.31 -2.84
N GLY A 280 4.69 -14.72 -3.69
CA GLY A 280 4.97 -13.47 -4.42
C GLY A 280 4.32 -12.27 -3.74
N ALA A 281 4.69 -11.06 -4.19
CA ALA A 281 4.20 -9.81 -3.62
C ALA A 281 2.68 -9.65 -3.77
N ILE A 282 2.12 -10.08 -4.90
CA ILE A 282 0.78 -9.72 -5.31
C ILE A 282 -0.22 -10.83 -4.96
N ASN A 283 -1.22 -10.49 -4.15
CA ASN A 283 -2.40 -11.33 -3.90
C ASN A 283 -3.50 -11.04 -4.92
N GLU A 284 -3.79 -9.76 -5.16
CA GLU A 284 -4.85 -9.32 -6.06
C GLU A 284 -4.33 -8.22 -6.98
N CYS A 285 -4.78 -8.20 -8.24
CA CYS A 285 -4.33 -7.25 -9.25
C CYS A 285 -5.51 -6.82 -10.13
N TYR A 286 -5.78 -5.51 -10.22
CA TYR A 286 -6.95 -4.96 -10.88
C TYR A 286 -6.60 -3.77 -11.74
N VAL A 287 -7.34 -3.58 -12.84
CA VAL A 287 -7.37 -2.35 -13.63
C VAL A 287 -8.78 -1.81 -13.67
N ALA A 288 -8.91 -0.50 -13.52
CA ALA A 288 -10.15 0.24 -13.78
C ALA A 288 -9.90 1.24 -14.90
N TYR A 289 -10.96 1.69 -15.57
CA TYR A 289 -10.87 2.72 -16.59
C TYR A 289 -12.10 3.63 -16.60
N VAL A 290 -11.91 4.83 -17.14
CA VAL A 290 -12.95 5.84 -17.41
C VAL A 290 -13.10 6.03 -18.92
N GLN A 291 -14.24 6.50 -19.33
CA GLN A 291 -14.48 6.93 -20.72
C GLN A 291 -14.17 8.39 -20.90
#